data_ca13e64db4b65a6d7ef79605545624d2
#
_entry.id   ca13e64db4b65a6d7ef79605545624d2
#
_cell.length_a   1.000
_cell.length_b   1.000
_cell.length_c   1.000
_cell.angle_alpha   90.00
_cell.angle_beta   90.00
_cell.angle_gamma   90.00
#
_symmetry.space_group_name_H-M   'P 1'
#
loop_
_entity.id
_entity.type
_entity.pdbx_description
1 polymer ?
#
loop_
_entity_poly.entity_id
_entity_poly.type
_entity_poly.pdbx_seq_one_letter_code
_entity_poly.pdbx_strand_id
1 'polypeptide(L)'
;SIPKKMLDAAREIVDGVYFDYDVGKFNGQYFVYVAGFGAFTDVSYETSQTMKNKFGHAAYVAEGIKRLSKITGQQMRVEHDGEVIEGSFILGLISNTISVGGMKKLIASGVCFDDGLFEVVLVKTPKNAIELSNTINEAVLNKLNDKHFVTFKTSKVTFTSVNEVPWTLDGESRGKHTYVEIENCKQAIRFKLKPNDITAEQTAVQCSAGDMIMTEDGHPVVIEDQSEIED
;
A
#
# COMPACT_ATOMS: atom_id res chain seq x y z
N SER A 1 -2.40 4.16 -16.66
CA SER A 1 -1.00 4.68 -16.60
C SER A 1 -0.76 5.68 -17.71
N ILE A 2 -0.06 6.78 -17.43
CA ILE A 2 0.29 7.81 -18.44
C ILE A 2 1.08 7.15 -19.57
N PRO A 3 0.71 7.34 -20.85
CA PRO A 3 1.40 6.76 -21.99
C PRO A 3 2.86 7.21 -22.08
N LYS A 4 3.74 6.27 -22.47
CA LYS A 4 5.16 6.59 -22.70
C LYS A 4 5.40 7.43 -23.96
N LYS A 5 4.47 7.40 -24.94
CA LYS A 5 4.55 8.19 -26.15
C LYS A 5 3.97 9.58 -25.91
N MET A 6 4.74 10.61 -26.20
CA MET A 6 4.41 12.02 -25.93
C MET A 6 3.09 12.47 -26.57
N LEU A 7 2.82 12.03 -27.81
CA LEU A 7 1.59 12.38 -28.51
C LEU A 7 0.35 11.75 -27.87
N ASP A 8 0.47 10.50 -27.41
CA ASP A 8 -0.63 9.80 -26.72
C ASP A 8 -0.87 10.41 -25.34
N ALA A 9 0.20 10.80 -24.61
CA ALA A 9 0.08 11.53 -23.35
C ALA A 9 -0.59 12.90 -23.55
N ALA A 10 -0.24 13.63 -24.61
CA ALA A 10 -0.86 14.91 -24.93
C ALA A 10 -2.37 14.76 -25.25
N ARG A 11 -2.76 13.70 -25.95
CA ARG A 11 -4.18 13.40 -26.20
C ARG A 11 -4.92 13.10 -24.91
N GLU A 12 -4.31 12.36 -23.96
CA GLU A 12 -4.92 12.13 -22.66
C GLU A 12 -5.17 13.41 -21.87
N ILE A 13 -4.28 14.40 -21.97
CA ILE A 13 -4.48 15.72 -21.34
C ILE A 13 -5.71 16.43 -21.93
N VAL A 14 -5.96 16.28 -23.24
CA VAL A 14 -7.09 16.93 -23.92
C VAL A 14 -8.39 16.16 -23.67
N ASP A 15 -8.39 14.85 -23.94
CA ASP A 15 -9.59 14.01 -24.02
C ASP A 15 -9.89 13.25 -22.71
N GLY A 16 -8.98 13.30 -21.73
CA GLY A 16 -9.11 12.58 -20.47
C GLY A 16 -10.17 13.16 -19.54
N VAL A 17 -10.64 12.32 -18.61
CA VAL A 17 -11.51 12.72 -17.51
C VAL A 17 -10.70 13.09 -16.28
N TYR A 18 -11.24 13.98 -15.46
CA TYR A 18 -10.61 14.32 -14.18
C TYR A 18 -10.79 13.20 -13.18
N PHE A 19 -9.73 12.96 -12.44
CA PHE A 19 -9.68 12.03 -11.33
C PHE A 19 -9.00 12.69 -10.14
N ASP A 20 -9.69 12.75 -9.01
CA ASP A 20 -9.14 13.27 -7.76
C ASP A 20 -8.38 12.14 -7.03
N TYR A 21 -7.26 12.47 -6.40
CA TYR A 21 -6.35 11.52 -5.81
C TYR A 21 -5.88 11.98 -4.44
N ASP A 22 -5.82 11.07 -3.50
CA ASP A 22 -5.37 11.30 -2.14
C ASP A 22 -3.84 11.44 -2.09
N VAL A 23 -3.36 12.30 -1.21
CA VAL A 23 -1.93 12.53 -0.98
C VAL A 23 -1.60 12.31 0.48
N GLY A 24 -0.50 11.65 0.76
CA GLY A 24 -0.01 11.47 2.12
C GLY A 24 0.81 12.66 2.60
N LYS A 25 0.64 13.01 3.88
CA LYS A 25 1.45 14.00 4.58
C LYS A 25 2.18 13.33 5.74
N PHE A 26 3.49 13.30 5.67
CA PHE A 26 4.42 12.69 6.63
C PHE A 26 5.20 13.79 7.36
N ASN A 27 4.93 14.06 8.62
CA ASN A 27 5.62 15.13 9.40
C ASN A 27 5.76 16.46 8.60
N GLY A 28 4.72 16.82 7.83
CA GLY A 28 4.71 18.05 7.02
C GLY A 28 5.29 17.90 5.60
N GLN A 29 5.88 16.76 5.23
CA GLN A 29 6.31 16.43 3.86
C GLN A 29 5.24 15.61 3.16
N TYR A 30 5.14 15.72 1.83
CA TYR A 30 4.12 15.01 1.06
C TYR A 30 4.70 13.81 0.31
N PHE A 31 3.87 12.78 0.13
CA PHE A 31 4.14 11.63 -0.73
C PHE A 31 2.85 11.21 -1.47
N VAL A 32 3.02 10.61 -2.64
CA VAL A 32 1.89 10.25 -3.51
C VAL A 32 1.68 8.74 -3.56
N TYR A 33 2.75 7.98 -3.37
CA TYR A 33 2.76 6.54 -3.62
C TYR A 33 2.84 5.72 -2.34
N VAL A 34 3.92 5.87 -1.58
CA VAL A 34 4.17 5.08 -0.37
C VAL A 34 5.13 5.76 0.59
N ALA A 35 4.79 5.73 1.88
CA ALA A 35 5.71 5.92 2.98
C ALA A 35 6.08 4.55 3.57
N GLY A 36 7.35 4.35 3.92
CA GLY A 36 7.77 3.08 4.47
C GLY A 36 9.05 3.12 5.29
N PHE A 37 9.19 2.11 6.17
CA PHE A 37 10.39 1.89 6.95
C PHE A 37 10.79 0.41 6.94
N GLY A 38 12.05 0.13 7.30
CA GLY A 38 12.56 -1.23 7.50
C GLY A 38 13.09 -1.87 6.22
N ALA A 39 12.72 -3.11 5.97
CA ALA A 39 13.18 -3.85 4.80
C ALA A 39 12.89 -3.07 3.52
N PHE A 40 13.91 -2.89 2.67
CA PHE A 40 13.87 -2.16 1.41
C PHE A 40 14.18 -0.64 1.47
N THR A 41 14.37 -0.05 2.64
CA THR A 41 14.78 1.35 2.73
C THR A 41 16.25 1.59 2.37
N ASP A 42 17.10 0.55 2.49
CA ASP A 42 18.56 0.61 2.20
C ASP A 42 18.94 -0.01 0.84
N VAL A 43 17.99 -0.48 0.06
CA VAL A 43 18.29 -1.20 -1.19
C VAL A 43 18.18 -0.26 -2.38
N SER A 44 19.34 0.07 -2.97
CA SER A 44 19.39 0.61 -4.33
C SER A 44 18.62 -0.31 -5.28
N TYR A 45 17.65 0.22 -5.99
CA TYR A 45 16.74 -0.48 -6.90
C TYR A 45 17.43 -1.26 -8.05
N GLU A 46 18.74 -1.14 -8.22
CA GLU A 46 19.47 -1.75 -9.34
C GLU A 46 19.49 -3.29 -9.36
N THR A 47 19.26 -3.94 -8.22
CA THR A 47 19.43 -5.42 -8.15
C THR A 47 18.17 -6.22 -8.44
N SER A 48 16.96 -5.61 -8.43
CA SER A 48 15.72 -6.39 -8.42
C SER A 48 15.25 -6.90 -9.79
N GLN A 49 15.58 -6.22 -10.89
CA GLN A 49 15.09 -6.60 -12.22
C GLN A 49 15.95 -7.71 -12.88
N THR A 50 17.25 -7.72 -12.64
CA THR A 50 18.16 -8.70 -13.23
C THR A 50 18.02 -10.09 -12.59
N MET A 51 17.62 -10.15 -11.32
CA MET A 51 17.47 -11.43 -10.59
C MET A 51 16.15 -12.15 -10.88
N LYS A 52 15.06 -11.41 -11.14
CA LYS A 52 13.77 -12.02 -11.53
C LYS A 52 13.85 -12.87 -12.79
N ASN A 53 14.73 -12.51 -13.71
CA ASN A 53 14.83 -13.14 -15.03
C ASN A 53 15.78 -14.35 -15.09
N LYS A 54 16.66 -14.55 -14.09
CA LYS A 54 17.71 -15.60 -14.18
C LYS A 54 17.53 -16.80 -13.26
N PHE A 55 16.86 -16.70 -12.13
CA PHE A 55 16.93 -17.73 -11.08
C PHE A 55 15.59 -18.30 -10.58
N GLY A 56 14.46 -17.85 -11.10
CA GLY A 56 13.14 -18.37 -10.69
C GLY A 56 12.72 -17.97 -9.27
N HIS A 57 11.49 -18.36 -8.89
CA HIS A 57 10.84 -17.98 -7.63
C HIS A 57 11.61 -18.39 -6.36
N ALA A 58 12.19 -19.60 -6.35
CA ALA A 58 12.90 -20.13 -5.18
C ALA A 58 14.17 -19.33 -4.83
N ALA A 59 14.91 -18.88 -5.84
CA ALA A 59 16.12 -18.06 -5.64
C ALA A 59 15.77 -16.64 -5.18
N TYR A 60 14.65 -16.08 -5.64
CA TYR A 60 14.14 -14.80 -5.15
C TYR A 60 13.78 -14.87 -3.66
N VAL A 61 13.09 -15.93 -3.25
CA VAL A 61 12.74 -16.17 -1.84
C VAL A 61 14.01 -16.35 -0.99
N ALA A 62 14.98 -17.14 -1.47
CA ALA A 62 16.23 -17.39 -0.73
C ALA A 62 17.06 -16.10 -0.54
N GLU A 63 17.15 -15.24 -1.55
CA GLU A 63 17.84 -13.95 -1.41
C GLU A 63 17.07 -12.98 -0.52
N GLY A 64 15.72 -12.99 -0.58
CA GLY A 64 14.87 -12.25 0.34
C GLY A 64 15.12 -12.67 1.79
N ILE A 65 15.16 -13.96 2.08
CA ILE A 65 15.47 -14.50 3.42
C ILE A 65 16.85 -14.02 3.88
N LYS A 66 17.87 -14.10 3.04
CA LYS A 66 19.23 -13.68 3.36
C LYS A 66 19.33 -12.19 3.68
N ARG A 67 18.59 -11.35 2.98
CA ARG A 67 18.56 -9.90 3.21
C ARG A 67 17.75 -9.55 4.45
N LEU A 68 16.55 -10.09 4.56
CA LEU A 68 15.64 -9.83 5.67
C LEU A 68 16.16 -10.38 7.01
N SER A 69 16.93 -11.48 7.01
CA SER A 69 17.54 -12.03 8.24
C SER A 69 18.55 -11.10 8.91
N LYS A 70 19.05 -10.08 8.21
CA LYS A 70 19.96 -9.07 8.73
C LYS A 70 19.25 -7.82 9.27
N ILE A 71 17.93 -7.72 9.04
CA ILE A 71 17.16 -6.54 9.47
C ILE A 71 16.76 -6.72 10.93
N THR A 72 17.15 -5.75 11.75
CA THR A 72 16.72 -5.68 13.13
C THR A 72 15.31 -5.13 13.21
N GLY A 73 14.42 -5.86 13.89
CA GLY A 73 13.07 -5.37 14.13
C GLY A 73 13.05 -4.08 14.95
N GLN A 74 12.18 -3.17 14.60
CA GLN A 74 11.99 -1.91 15.28
C GLN A 74 10.84 -2.03 16.27
N GLN A 75 11.11 -1.76 17.56
CA GLN A 75 10.08 -1.69 18.59
C GLN A 75 9.29 -0.40 18.39
N MET A 76 8.01 -0.53 18.12
CA MET A 76 7.13 0.59 17.82
C MET A 76 5.79 0.49 18.53
N ARG A 77 5.26 1.64 18.86
CA ARG A 77 3.88 1.90 19.22
C ARG A 77 3.23 2.59 18.02
N VAL A 78 2.16 2.00 17.52
CA VAL A 78 1.39 2.46 16.36
C VAL A 78 -0.01 2.81 16.85
N GLU A 79 -0.48 4.01 16.55
CA GLU A 79 -1.79 4.50 16.98
C GLU A 79 -2.61 4.93 15.77
N HIS A 80 -3.81 4.42 15.63
CA HIS A 80 -4.77 4.76 14.59
C HIS A 80 -6.20 4.55 15.09
N ASP A 81 -7.13 5.39 14.69
CA ASP A 81 -8.58 5.29 14.94
C ASP A 81 -8.96 4.94 16.40
N GLY A 82 -8.14 5.40 17.37
CA GLY A 82 -8.31 5.12 18.78
C GLY A 82 -7.74 3.77 19.24
N GLU A 83 -7.21 2.97 18.33
CA GLU A 83 -6.51 1.72 18.63
C GLU A 83 -5.01 1.93 18.84
N VAL A 84 -4.40 1.06 19.61
CA VAL A 84 -2.95 1.05 19.90
C VAL A 84 -2.39 -0.34 19.65
N ILE A 85 -1.37 -0.41 18.81
CA ILE A 85 -0.65 -1.63 18.48
C ILE A 85 0.80 -1.46 18.92
N GLU A 86 1.28 -2.33 19.79
CA GLU A 86 2.67 -2.37 20.22
C GLU A 86 3.35 -3.65 19.74
N GLY A 87 4.54 -3.52 19.19
CA GLY A 87 5.26 -4.67 18.65
C GLY A 87 6.58 -4.35 18.01
N SER A 88 7.25 -5.41 17.58
CA SER A 88 8.48 -5.32 16.80
C SER A 88 8.17 -5.59 15.32
N PHE A 89 8.55 -4.69 14.45
CA PHE A 89 8.28 -4.75 13.01
C PHE A 89 9.56 -4.63 12.19
N ILE A 90 9.69 -5.46 11.15
CA ILE A 90 10.82 -5.40 10.21
C ILE A 90 10.51 -4.57 8.98
N LEU A 91 9.23 -4.28 8.73
CA LEU A 91 8.76 -3.50 7.58
C LEU A 91 7.42 -2.85 7.94
N GLY A 92 7.26 -1.61 7.54
CA GLY A 92 5.96 -0.93 7.49
C GLY A 92 5.81 -0.23 6.15
N LEU A 93 4.61 -0.35 5.58
CA LEU A 93 4.19 0.31 4.35
C LEU A 93 2.87 1.02 4.60
N ILE A 94 2.82 2.28 4.29
CA ILE A 94 1.63 3.12 4.33
C ILE A 94 1.45 3.66 2.92
N SER A 95 0.40 3.26 2.25
CA SER A 95 0.28 3.49 0.81
C SER A 95 -1.14 3.81 0.37
N ASN A 96 -1.22 4.55 -0.72
CA ASN A 96 -2.42 4.74 -1.53
C ASN A 96 -2.14 4.16 -2.92
N THR A 97 -1.94 2.83 -3.01
CA THR A 97 -1.60 2.17 -4.28
C THR A 97 -1.91 0.68 -4.26
N ILE A 98 -2.24 0.14 -5.42
CA ILE A 98 -2.50 -1.31 -5.61
C ILE A 98 -1.24 -2.18 -5.65
N SER A 99 -0.05 -1.56 -5.63
CA SER A 99 1.21 -2.32 -5.68
C SER A 99 2.37 -1.53 -5.13
N VAL A 100 3.25 -2.14 -4.34
CA VAL A 100 4.51 -1.55 -3.87
C VAL A 100 5.68 -2.40 -4.36
N GLY A 101 6.70 -1.74 -4.92
CA GLY A 101 7.91 -2.42 -5.41
C GLY A 101 7.65 -3.46 -6.50
N GLY A 102 6.56 -3.32 -7.28
CA GLY A 102 6.14 -4.29 -8.30
C GLY A 102 5.44 -5.54 -7.74
N MET A 103 5.18 -5.58 -6.44
CA MET A 103 4.38 -6.62 -5.77
C MET A 103 2.93 -6.14 -5.67
N LYS A 104 2.09 -6.55 -6.65
CA LYS A 104 0.66 -6.20 -6.68
C LYS A 104 -0.16 -6.84 -5.55
N LYS A 105 0.43 -7.78 -4.81
CA LYS A 105 -0.28 -8.62 -3.86
C LYS A 105 0.08 -8.36 -2.40
N LEU A 106 0.98 -7.43 -2.12
CA LEU A 106 1.38 -7.12 -0.75
C LEU A 106 0.39 -6.17 -0.05
N ILE A 107 -0.50 -5.58 -0.80
CA ILE A 107 -1.49 -4.62 -0.31
C ILE A 107 -2.85 -5.28 -0.30
N ALA A 108 -3.68 -4.92 0.67
CA ALA A 108 -5.05 -5.42 0.80
C ALA A 108 -5.86 -5.21 -0.50
N SER A 109 -6.82 -6.09 -0.76
CA SER A 109 -7.82 -5.89 -1.82
C SER A 109 -8.69 -4.67 -1.52
N GLY A 110 -9.18 -4.00 -2.56
CA GLY A 110 -10.09 -2.87 -2.40
C GLY A 110 -9.38 -1.55 -2.07
N VAL A 111 -8.24 -1.28 -2.71
CA VAL A 111 -7.56 0.02 -2.65
C VAL A 111 -8.36 1.03 -3.45
N CYS A 112 -8.76 2.11 -2.80
CA CYS A 112 -9.38 3.28 -3.41
C CYS A 112 -8.43 4.46 -3.33
N PHE A 113 -8.32 5.22 -4.41
CA PHE A 113 -7.33 6.30 -4.49
C PHE A 113 -7.84 7.64 -3.98
N ASP A 114 -9.13 7.74 -3.65
CA ASP A 114 -9.84 8.97 -3.33
C ASP A 114 -10.83 8.82 -2.16
N ASP A 115 -10.71 7.75 -1.37
CA ASP A 115 -11.59 7.48 -0.22
C ASP A 115 -11.15 8.20 1.07
N GLY A 116 -9.93 8.75 1.09
CA GLY A 116 -9.35 9.42 2.26
C GLY A 116 -8.65 8.45 3.21
N LEU A 117 -8.39 7.20 2.79
CA LEU A 117 -7.76 6.18 3.61
C LEU A 117 -6.45 5.71 2.98
N PHE A 118 -5.54 5.25 3.82
CA PHE A 118 -4.36 4.48 3.42
C PHE A 118 -4.55 3.02 3.75
N GLU A 119 -3.96 2.17 2.94
CA GLU A 119 -3.65 0.80 3.31
C GLU A 119 -2.34 0.76 4.09
N VAL A 120 -2.42 0.24 5.31
CA VAL A 120 -1.26 0.03 6.17
C VAL A 120 -0.96 -1.47 6.27
N VAL A 121 0.28 -1.82 6.01
CA VAL A 121 0.80 -3.18 6.17
C VAL A 121 2.06 -3.12 7.04
N LEU A 122 2.01 -3.78 8.19
CA LEU A 122 3.15 -3.94 9.08
C LEU A 122 3.55 -5.42 9.12
N VAL A 123 4.82 -5.70 8.93
CA VAL A 123 5.37 -7.06 9.00
C VAL A 123 6.05 -7.23 10.35
N LYS A 124 5.51 -8.13 11.17
CA LYS A 124 6.07 -8.45 12.49
C LYS A 124 7.46 -9.07 12.35
N THR A 125 8.32 -8.83 13.33
CA THR A 125 9.67 -9.41 13.38
C THR A 125 9.60 -10.92 13.53
N PRO A 126 10.08 -11.73 12.57
CA PRO A 126 10.11 -13.17 12.67
C PRO A 126 11.09 -13.62 13.76
N LYS A 127 10.71 -14.63 14.54
CA LYS A 127 11.53 -15.17 15.64
C LYS A 127 12.70 -16.04 15.17
N ASN A 128 12.58 -16.61 13.98
CA ASN A 128 13.57 -17.53 13.40
C ASN A 128 13.44 -17.59 11.86
N ALA A 129 14.39 -18.29 11.23
CA ALA A 129 14.43 -18.40 9.77
C ALA A 129 13.22 -19.13 9.15
N ILE A 130 12.59 -20.06 9.88
CA ILE A 130 11.40 -20.78 9.41
C ILE A 130 10.21 -19.81 9.36
N GLU A 131 10.03 -19.03 10.42
CA GLU A 131 8.97 -18.03 10.49
C GLU A 131 9.17 -16.94 9.42
N LEU A 132 10.41 -16.50 9.19
CA LEU A 132 10.74 -15.58 8.09
C LEU A 132 10.38 -16.16 6.72
N SER A 133 10.70 -17.43 6.47
CA SER A 133 10.32 -18.11 5.23
C SER A 133 8.81 -18.17 5.03
N ASN A 134 8.05 -18.47 6.11
CA ASN A 134 6.59 -18.48 6.06
C ASN A 134 6.04 -17.08 5.77
N THR A 135 6.53 -16.05 6.45
CA THR A 135 6.14 -14.65 6.23
C THR A 135 6.36 -14.23 4.76
N ILE A 136 7.51 -14.58 4.18
CA ILE A 136 7.79 -14.27 2.76
C ILE A 136 6.83 -15.02 1.83
N ASN A 137 6.58 -16.31 2.08
CA ASN A 137 5.65 -17.10 1.27
C ASN A 137 4.22 -16.56 1.35
N GLU A 138 3.77 -16.17 2.53
CA GLU A 138 2.44 -15.56 2.74
C GLU A 138 2.34 -14.23 1.98
N ALA A 139 3.34 -13.36 2.07
CA ALA A 139 3.40 -12.10 1.32
C ALA A 139 3.32 -12.33 -0.20
N VAL A 140 4.08 -13.30 -0.72
CA VAL A 140 4.10 -13.64 -2.16
C VAL A 140 2.77 -14.21 -2.62
N LEU A 141 2.11 -15.03 -1.80
CA LEU A 141 0.82 -15.66 -2.10
C LEU A 141 -0.39 -14.76 -1.81
N ASN A 142 -0.17 -13.56 -1.27
CA ASN A 142 -1.21 -12.65 -0.79
C ASN A 142 -2.15 -13.30 0.23
N LYS A 143 -1.57 -14.06 1.15
CA LYS A 143 -2.28 -14.68 2.28
C LYS A 143 -1.74 -14.07 3.55
N LEU A 144 -2.00 -12.77 3.76
CA LEU A 144 -1.52 -12.03 4.91
C LEU A 144 -2.21 -12.58 6.17
N ASN A 145 -1.46 -13.32 6.98
CA ASN A 145 -1.93 -13.93 8.21
C ASN A 145 -1.64 -13.00 9.39
N ASP A 146 -2.60 -12.76 10.26
CA ASP A 146 -2.49 -11.90 11.45
C ASP A 146 -1.36 -12.29 12.41
N LYS A 147 -0.87 -13.52 12.30
CA LYS A 147 0.30 -13.97 13.04
C LYS A 147 1.56 -13.19 12.64
N HIS A 148 1.75 -12.93 11.35
CA HIS A 148 2.95 -12.33 10.79
C HIS A 148 2.75 -10.89 10.30
N PHE A 149 1.50 -10.51 10.04
CA PHE A 149 1.13 -9.20 9.52
C PHE A 149 0.16 -8.49 10.45
N VAL A 150 0.16 -7.16 10.36
CA VAL A 150 -0.92 -6.31 10.84
C VAL A 150 -1.35 -5.47 9.65
N THR A 151 -2.63 -5.49 9.32
CA THR A 151 -3.16 -4.75 8.19
C THR A 151 -4.41 -4.00 8.61
N PHE A 152 -4.51 -2.74 8.23
CA PHE A 152 -5.68 -1.91 8.47
C PHE A 152 -5.76 -0.77 7.45
N LYS A 153 -6.91 -0.10 7.40
CA LYS A 153 -7.10 1.16 6.68
C LYS A 153 -7.28 2.29 7.68
N THR A 154 -6.74 3.46 7.39
CA THR A 154 -6.88 4.63 8.25
C THR A 154 -6.61 5.92 7.48
N SER A 155 -7.24 7.01 7.91
CA SER A 155 -6.92 8.35 7.42
C SER A 155 -5.72 8.98 8.15
N LYS A 156 -5.40 8.46 9.35
CA LYS A 156 -4.31 9.00 10.17
C LYS A 156 -3.67 7.90 11.01
N VAL A 157 -2.34 7.85 11.01
CA VAL A 157 -1.57 6.92 11.84
C VAL A 157 -0.34 7.61 12.42
N THR A 158 0.00 7.28 13.67
CA THR A 158 1.23 7.71 14.32
C THR A 158 2.11 6.53 14.67
N PHE A 159 3.40 6.71 14.53
CA PHE A 159 4.43 5.74 14.90
C PHE A 159 5.36 6.36 15.91
N THR A 160 5.54 5.71 17.04
CA THR A 160 6.52 6.08 18.06
C THR A 160 7.48 4.92 18.28
N SER A 161 8.78 5.20 18.25
CA SER A 161 9.83 4.20 18.46
C SER A 161 10.86 4.67 19.47
N VAL A 162 11.53 3.73 20.13
CA VAL A 162 12.59 4.04 21.11
C VAL A 162 13.84 4.55 20.39
N ASN A 163 14.18 3.94 19.27
CA ASN A 163 15.34 4.31 18.46
C ASN A 163 14.89 5.05 17.19
N GLU A 164 15.80 5.84 16.64
CA GLU A 164 15.58 6.45 15.33
C GLU A 164 15.45 5.40 14.24
N VAL A 165 14.37 5.47 13.48
CA VAL A 165 14.05 4.55 12.37
C VAL A 165 14.17 5.30 11.05
N PRO A 166 14.93 4.77 10.06
CA PRO A 166 15.01 5.37 8.73
C PRO A 166 13.71 5.18 7.97
N TRP A 167 13.25 6.25 7.33
CA TRP A 167 12.03 6.28 6.52
C TRP A 167 12.31 6.68 5.08
N THR A 168 11.48 6.18 4.19
CA THR A 168 11.45 6.56 2.78
C THR A 168 10.06 7.03 2.38
N LEU A 169 9.99 8.05 1.52
CA LEU A 169 8.78 8.50 0.86
C LEU A 169 8.99 8.38 -0.65
N ASP A 170 8.11 7.67 -1.33
CA ASP A 170 8.16 7.43 -2.78
C ASP A 170 9.51 6.90 -3.28
N GLY A 171 10.19 6.12 -2.43
CA GLY A 171 11.49 5.53 -2.70
C GLY A 171 12.71 6.39 -2.37
N GLU A 172 12.52 7.62 -1.87
CA GLU A 172 13.60 8.51 -1.45
C GLU A 172 13.76 8.55 0.07
N SER A 173 15.00 8.58 0.56
CA SER A 173 15.28 8.70 1.99
C SER A 173 14.77 10.03 2.54
N ARG A 174 14.10 9.97 3.69
CA ARG A 174 13.58 11.16 4.41
C ARG A 174 14.12 11.26 5.83
N GLY A 175 15.27 10.66 6.07
CA GLY A 175 15.94 10.72 7.37
C GLY A 175 15.45 9.66 8.35
N LYS A 176 15.83 9.87 9.61
CA LYS A 176 15.51 8.98 10.73
C LYS A 176 14.64 9.71 11.72
N HIS A 177 13.63 9.02 12.23
CA HIS A 177 12.64 9.59 13.15
C HIS A 177 12.35 8.63 14.29
N THR A 178 12.09 9.16 15.49
CA THR A 178 11.52 8.43 16.63
C THR A 178 10.01 8.62 16.72
N TYR A 179 9.49 9.69 16.09
CA TYR A 179 8.07 9.99 16.00
C TYR A 179 7.71 10.37 14.56
N VAL A 180 6.67 9.74 14.04
CA VAL A 180 6.12 9.98 12.71
C VAL A 180 4.63 10.08 12.78
N GLU A 181 4.07 11.15 12.22
CA GLU A 181 2.64 11.31 11.99
C GLU A 181 2.39 11.30 10.48
N ILE A 182 1.46 10.42 10.04
CA ILE A 182 1.04 10.33 8.65
C ILE A 182 -0.46 10.60 8.59
N GLU A 183 -0.85 11.53 7.73
CA GLU A 183 -2.23 11.98 7.54
C GLU A 183 -2.59 11.92 6.05
N ASN A 184 -3.79 11.40 5.72
CA ASN A 184 -4.32 11.43 4.37
C ASN A 184 -4.93 12.80 4.07
N CYS A 185 -4.45 13.42 3.01
CA CYS A 185 -5.03 14.63 2.44
C CYS A 185 -5.96 14.19 1.30
N LYS A 186 -7.22 13.94 1.65
CA LYS A 186 -8.23 13.42 0.73
C LYS A 186 -8.38 14.32 -0.49
N GLN A 187 -8.32 13.70 -1.69
CA GLN A 187 -8.55 14.35 -2.97
C GLN A 187 -7.71 15.64 -3.20
N ALA A 188 -6.47 15.63 -2.68
CA ALA A 188 -5.62 16.81 -2.64
C ALA A 188 -5.02 17.18 -4.00
N ILE A 189 -4.95 16.26 -4.95
CA ILE A 189 -4.48 16.50 -6.31
C ILE A 189 -5.47 15.95 -7.33
N ARG A 190 -5.42 16.53 -8.54
CA ARG A 190 -6.30 16.15 -9.64
C ARG A 190 -5.50 15.82 -10.87
N PHE A 191 -5.74 14.65 -11.45
CA PHE A 191 -5.15 14.19 -12.70
C PHE A 191 -6.18 14.14 -13.82
N LYS A 192 -5.70 14.15 -15.06
CA LYS A 192 -6.47 13.71 -16.21
C LYS A 192 -6.00 12.34 -16.64
N LEU A 193 -6.93 11.40 -16.72
CA LEU A 193 -6.68 10.01 -17.10
C LEU A 193 -7.69 9.58 -18.18
N LYS A 194 -7.35 8.55 -18.95
CA LYS A 194 -8.33 7.90 -19.81
C LYS A 194 -9.42 7.24 -18.94
N PRO A 195 -10.71 7.31 -19.36
CA PRO A 195 -11.78 6.64 -18.63
C PRO A 195 -11.52 5.17 -18.35
N ASN A 196 -10.88 4.45 -19.28
CA ASN A 196 -10.56 3.02 -19.16
C ASN A 196 -9.33 2.72 -18.25
N ASP A 197 -8.57 3.75 -17.86
CA ASP A 197 -7.45 3.57 -16.92
C ASP A 197 -7.89 3.71 -15.46
N ILE A 198 -9.11 4.20 -15.24
CA ILE A 198 -9.77 4.25 -13.94
C ILE A 198 -10.61 2.98 -13.86
N THR A 199 -10.09 1.95 -13.19
CA THR A 199 -10.90 0.76 -12.95
C THR A 199 -11.95 1.08 -11.89
N ALA A 200 -13.11 0.46 -12.02
CA ALA A 200 -14.26 0.62 -11.14
C ALA A 200 -13.91 0.49 -9.64
N GLU A 201 -12.92 -0.34 -9.32
CA GLU A 201 -12.48 -0.63 -7.95
C GLU A 201 -11.54 0.42 -7.35
N GLN A 202 -11.28 1.55 -8.04
CA GLN A 202 -10.26 2.52 -7.64
C GLN A 202 -10.83 3.90 -7.24
N THR A 203 -12.15 4.05 -7.29
CA THR A 203 -12.83 5.28 -6.86
C THR A 203 -13.68 5.03 -5.61
N ALA A 204 -13.78 6.01 -4.72
CA ALA A 204 -14.58 5.89 -3.50
C ALA A 204 -16.07 5.61 -3.79
N VAL A 205 -16.60 6.17 -4.88
CA VAL A 205 -18.00 5.94 -5.30
C VAL A 205 -18.22 4.47 -5.66
N GLN A 206 -17.22 3.79 -6.20
CA GLN A 206 -17.30 2.38 -6.60
C GLN A 206 -16.82 1.44 -5.50
N CYS A 207 -15.92 1.90 -4.62
CA CYS A 207 -15.52 1.16 -3.43
C CYS A 207 -16.65 1.09 -2.38
N SER A 208 -17.44 2.16 -2.24
CA SER A 208 -18.63 2.17 -1.38
C SER A 208 -19.84 1.43 -1.99
N ALA A 209 -19.79 1.13 -3.29
CA ALA A 209 -20.79 0.34 -4.00
C ALA A 209 -20.47 -1.17 -4.02
N GLY A 210 -19.80 -1.67 -2.98
CA GLY A 210 -19.38 -3.09 -2.85
C GLY A 210 -20.50 -4.13 -2.95
N ASP A 211 -21.75 -3.72 -3.09
CA ASP A 211 -22.93 -4.57 -3.30
C ASP A 211 -23.56 -4.37 -4.69
N MET A 212 -22.83 -3.81 -5.65
CA MET A 212 -23.30 -3.77 -7.04
C MET A 212 -23.08 -5.12 -7.71
N ILE A 213 -24.17 -5.83 -7.96
CA ILE A 213 -24.15 -7.00 -8.84
C ILE A 213 -24.25 -6.50 -10.29
N MET A 214 -23.29 -6.92 -11.11
CA MET A 214 -23.38 -6.72 -12.56
C MET A 214 -24.38 -7.73 -13.10
N THR A 215 -25.40 -7.29 -13.84
CA THR A 215 -26.28 -8.18 -14.60
C THR A 215 -25.52 -8.85 -15.73
N GLU A 216 -26.01 -9.99 -16.23
CA GLU A 216 -25.41 -10.69 -17.38
C GLU A 216 -25.26 -9.79 -18.62
N ASP A 217 -26.02 -8.70 -18.71
CA ASP A 217 -25.98 -7.71 -19.80
C ASP A 217 -25.01 -6.54 -19.53
N GLY A 218 -24.22 -6.58 -18.42
CA GLY A 218 -23.19 -5.60 -18.12
C GLY A 218 -23.69 -4.28 -17.53
N HIS A 219 -24.94 -4.21 -17.04
CA HIS A 219 -25.48 -3.04 -16.35
C HIS A 219 -25.33 -3.16 -14.83
N PRO A 220 -24.89 -2.11 -14.11
CA PRO A 220 -24.81 -2.12 -12.66
C PRO A 220 -26.20 -2.01 -12.03
N VAL A 221 -26.52 -2.91 -11.09
CA VAL A 221 -27.71 -2.86 -10.25
C VAL A 221 -27.28 -2.61 -8.80
N VAL A 222 -27.78 -1.56 -8.20
CA VAL A 222 -27.61 -1.27 -6.76
C VAL A 222 -28.62 -2.11 -6.01
N ILE A 223 -28.16 -2.96 -5.09
CA ILE A 223 -29.03 -3.62 -4.12
C ILE A 223 -29.28 -2.61 -2.99
N GLU A 224 -30.44 -1.99 -2.98
CA GLU A 224 -30.91 -1.30 -1.79
C GLU A 224 -31.22 -2.35 -0.71
N ASP A 225 -30.56 -2.25 0.43
CA ASP A 225 -30.81 -3.09 1.59
C ASP A 225 -32.25 -2.86 2.06
N GLN A 226 -33.12 -3.85 1.81
CA GLN A 226 -34.55 -3.81 2.22
C GLN A 226 -34.71 -4.23 3.70
N SER A 227 -33.81 -3.84 4.58
CA SER A 227 -33.92 -4.17 6.01
C SER A 227 -34.69 -3.14 6.87
N GLU A 228 -35.36 -2.14 6.26
CA GLU A 228 -36.24 -1.21 6.98
C GLU A 228 -37.64 -1.14 6.38
N ILE A 229 -38.38 -2.25 6.37
CA ILE A 229 -39.85 -2.22 6.39
C ILE A 229 -40.33 -3.41 7.21
N GLU A 230 -40.36 -3.29 8.52
CA GLU A 230 -41.34 -3.96 9.37
C GLU A 230 -41.68 -3.03 10.54
N ASP A 231 -42.94 -2.59 10.52
CA ASP A 231 -43.81 -1.91 11.48
C ASP A 231 -43.80 -0.39 11.53
#